data_c330189c0c37f2da400810c12e9a8533
#
_entry.id   c330189c0c37f2da400810c12e9a8533
#
_cell.length_a   1.000
_cell.length_b   1.000
_cell.length_c   1.000
_cell.angle_alpha   90.00
_cell.angle_beta   90.00
_cell.angle_gamma   90.00
#
_symmetry.space_group_name_H-M   'P 1'
#
loop_
_entity.id
_entity.type
_entity.pdbx_description
1 polymer ?
#
loop_
_entity_poly.entity_id
_entity_poly.type
_entity_poly.pdbx_seq_one_letter_code
_entity_poly.pdbx_strand_id
1 'polypeptide(L)'
;MLPYYQKSCKFTAPASNVKTRDANIKYESSVFEINGGPLLISYPNDIRPFSTHLGSAFSEIGIPHANDFNSGELNGSQFCTMTMDPTTAIRCSSQTAFLDACQARPNFKVFRDTLAEKITFDNEKRATGVKIDSGLFLRARKEVILSAGAFQSPQLLMISGIGPAATLDSFGIPVVADRPGVGQNMSDHIMFGPSYRVKVKSLANELGDPTQVLAILNNYFLNARGPLATQSMVSTDAGKYLSTLPASWPDLEYIAVDAYFGDYSSPLFRAAPGYPKDGLDYASIVVAPTAPRSRGSVTIKTAKATDLPVINPSWLTDPIDAEIAVAGYKRARQLFQTAALREILADPVEYFPGPTIETDEQILDVIRKSLVPVFHASTTCRMGKADDPDAVVDAKARVIGVSGLRVVDTSSFALLPPGHPQSTVYALAEKIADDIKRGD
;
A
#
# COMPACT_ATOMS: atom_id res chain seq x y z
N MET A 1 4.54 -10.25 -16.80
CA MET A 1 4.09 -10.14 -15.38
C MET A 1 2.79 -10.90 -15.13
N LEU A 2 1.78 -10.85 -16.01
CA LEU A 2 0.46 -11.49 -15.77
C LEU A 2 0.53 -12.94 -15.23
N PRO A 3 1.34 -13.87 -15.78
CA PRO A 3 1.43 -15.21 -15.22
C PRO A 3 1.91 -15.27 -13.77
N TYR A 4 2.69 -14.27 -13.33
CA TYR A 4 3.18 -14.22 -11.96
C TYR A 4 2.16 -13.61 -10.99
N TYR A 5 1.27 -12.72 -11.44
CA TYR A 5 0.11 -12.31 -10.66
C TYR A 5 -0.79 -13.50 -10.39
N GLN A 6 -1.12 -14.28 -11.44
CA GLN A 6 -1.95 -15.46 -11.34
C GLN A 6 -1.31 -16.55 -10.46
N LYS A 7 -0.01 -16.80 -10.65
CA LYS A 7 0.76 -17.76 -9.85
C LYS A 7 0.83 -17.40 -8.36
N SER A 8 0.86 -16.13 -8.00
CA SER A 8 1.11 -15.69 -6.63
C SER A 8 -0.03 -15.97 -5.66
N CYS A 9 -1.27 -16.09 -6.13
CA CYS A 9 -2.44 -16.13 -5.26
C CYS A 9 -3.46 -17.20 -5.67
N LYS A 10 -4.26 -17.61 -4.70
CA LYS A 10 -5.40 -18.51 -4.84
C LYS A 10 -6.68 -17.76 -4.48
N PHE A 11 -7.54 -17.58 -5.45
CA PHE A 11 -8.83 -16.93 -5.25
C PHE A 11 -9.87 -17.92 -4.72
N THR A 12 -10.68 -17.46 -3.77
CA THR A 12 -11.90 -18.13 -3.33
C THR A 12 -13.06 -17.16 -3.51
N ALA A 13 -14.07 -17.60 -4.25
CA ALA A 13 -15.27 -16.81 -4.44
C ALA A 13 -15.98 -16.50 -3.12
N PRO A 14 -16.72 -15.39 -3.02
CA PRO A 14 -17.48 -15.07 -1.82
C PRO A 14 -18.50 -16.17 -1.52
N ALA A 15 -18.69 -16.48 -0.23
CA ALA A 15 -19.67 -17.47 0.16
C ALA A 15 -21.08 -17.00 -0.22
N SER A 16 -21.92 -17.92 -0.72
CA SER A 16 -23.29 -17.62 -1.20
C SER A 16 -24.23 -17.03 -0.15
N ASN A 17 -23.85 -17.12 1.12
CA ASN A 17 -24.59 -16.58 2.26
C ASN A 17 -24.04 -15.22 2.75
N VAL A 18 -23.06 -14.62 2.08
CA VAL A 18 -22.68 -13.22 2.27
C VAL A 18 -23.80 -12.35 1.68
N LYS A 19 -24.97 -12.43 2.31
CA LYS A 19 -26.13 -11.59 1.98
C LYS A 19 -26.02 -10.26 2.69
N THR A 20 -25.32 -9.35 2.09
CA THR A 20 -25.60 -7.95 2.34
C THR A 20 -26.60 -7.49 1.31
N ARG A 21 -27.60 -6.77 1.78
CA ARG A 21 -28.83 -6.45 1.06
C ARG A 21 -28.63 -5.77 -0.30
N ASP A 22 -27.46 -5.16 -0.53
CA ASP A 22 -27.17 -4.38 -1.73
C ASP A 22 -25.72 -4.50 -2.24
N ALA A 23 -24.95 -5.48 -1.75
CA ALA A 23 -23.61 -5.72 -2.26
C ALA A 23 -23.66 -6.64 -3.47
N ASN A 24 -23.81 -6.06 -4.64
CA ASN A 24 -23.64 -6.79 -5.91
C ASN A 24 -22.14 -6.94 -6.20
N ILE A 25 -21.47 -7.84 -5.47
CA ILE A 25 -20.09 -8.19 -5.73
C ILE A 25 -20.02 -8.92 -7.07
N LYS A 26 -19.40 -8.27 -8.05
CA LYS A 26 -19.08 -8.87 -9.34
C LYS A 26 -17.61 -9.26 -9.36
N TYR A 27 -17.29 -10.37 -9.96
CA TYR A 27 -15.92 -10.85 -10.12
C TYR A 27 -15.83 -11.81 -11.32
N GLU A 28 -14.64 -11.86 -11.90
CA GLU A 28 -14.32 -12.76 -13.02
C GLU A 28 -13.31 -13.80 -12.54
N SER A 29 -13.80 -15.00 -12.25
CA SER A 29 -12.96 -16.08 -11.72
C SER A 29 -11.90 -16.58 -12.70
N SER A 30 -12.12 -16.39 -14.01
CA SER A 30 -11.20 -16.85 -15.05
C SER A 30 -9.86 -16.07 -15.08
N VAL A 31 -9.79 -14.92 -14.42
CA VAL A 31 -8.53 -14.16 -14.30
C VAL A 31 -7.54 -14.78 -13.33
N PHE A 32 -7.99 -15.73 -12.52
CA PHE A 32 -7.16 -16.44 -11.53
C PHE A 32 -6.82 -17.85 -12.00
N GLU A 33 -5.66 -18.34 -11.62
CA GLU A 33 -5.33 -19.76 -11.83
C GLU A 33 -6.06 -20.64 -10.81
N ILE A 34 -6.65 -21.75 -11.27
CA ILE A 34 -7.38 -22.72 -10.43
C ILE A 34 -6.46 -23.29 -9.33
N ASN A 35 -5.19 -23.54 -9.68
CA ASN A 35 -4.16 -24.06 -8.79
C ASN A 35 -3.15 -22.96 -8.40
N GLY A 36 -3.60 -21.72 -8.29
CA GLY A 36 -2.78 -20.57 -7.92
C GLY A 36 -2.06 -20.75 -6.58
N GLY A 37 -1.10 -19.90 -6.35
CA GLY A 37 -0.12 -20.00 -5.27
C GLY A 37 -0.68 -19.88 -3.87
N PRO A 38 0.19 -19.82 -2.86
CA PRO A 38 -0.23 -20.00 -1.47
C PRO A 38 -0.94 -18.79 -0.86
N LEU A 39 -0.86 -17.60 -1.47
CA LEU A 39 -1.50 -16.42 -0.94
C LEU A 39 -3.01 -16.51 -1.14
N LEU A 40 -3.76 -16.67 -0.05
CA LEU A 40 -5.22 -16.73 -0.12
C LEU A 40 -5.80 -15.33 -0.32
N ILE A 41 -6.71 -15.21 -1.27
CA ILE A 41 -7.48 -13.99 -1.51
C ILE A 41 -8.96 -14.31 -1.65
N SER A 42 -9.79 -13.42 -1.11
CA SER A 42 -11.25 -13.53 -1.18
C SER A 42 -11.86 -12.14 -0.99
N TYR A 43 -13.17 -12.07 -1.16
CA TYR A 43 -13.95 -10.93 -0.71
C TYR A 43 -14.22 -11.01 0.80
N PRO A 44 -14.53 -9.87 1.47
CA PRO A 44 -14.85 -9.87 2.88
C PRO A 44 -16.08 -10.74 3.20
N ASN A 45 -16.09 -11.32 4.39
CA ASN A 45 -17.20 -12.17 4.84
C ASN A 45 -18.39 -11.35 5.33
N ASP A 46 -18.23 -10.05 5.53
CA ASP A 46 -19.27 -9.12 5.94
C ASP A 46 -19.04 -7.74 5.30
N ILE A 47 -20.06 -6.91 5.20
CA ILE A 47 -20.01 -5.58 4.60
C ILE A 47 -20.61 -4.56 5.55
N ARG A 48 -19.94 -3.43 5.70
CA ARG A 48 -20.37 -2.36 6.58
C ARG A 48 -21.61 -1.64 6.04
N PRO A 49 -22.53 -1.18 6.90
CA PRO A 49 -23.72 -0.47 6.46
C PRO A 49 -23.42 0.76 5.59
N PHE A 50 -22.40 1.56 5.93
CA PHE A 50 -22.00 2.70 5.11
C PHE A 50 -21.65 2.30 3.68
N SER A 51 -20.91 1.20 3.50
CA SER A 51 -20.46 0.74 2.18
C SER A 51 -21.60 0.28 1.28
N THR A 52 -22.76 -0.12 1.81
CA THR A 52 -23.91 -0.56 1.00
C THR A 52 -24.57 0.58 0.23
N HIS A 53 -24.40 1.83 0.65
CA HIS A 53 -24.96 3.01 -0.03
C HIS A 53 -24.05 3.58 -1.12
N LEU A 54 -22.78 3.18 -1.14
CA LEU A 54 -21.75 3.82 -1.98
C LEU A 54 -21.91 3.48 -3.47
N GLY A 55 -22.32 2.26 -3.84
CA GLY A 55 -22.53 1.90 -5.23
C GLY A 55 -23.52 2.82 -5.93
N SER A 56 -24.64 3.11 -5.27
CA SER A 56 -25.65 4.08 -5.74
C SER A 56 -25.08 5.50 -5.76
N ALA A 57 -24.37 5.93 -4.71
CA ALA A 57 -23.77 7.26 -4.63
C ALA A 57 -22.75 7.51 -5.75
N PHE A 58 -21.88 6.54 -6.04
CA PHE A 58 -20.94 6.64 -7.15
C PHE A 58 -21.65 6.72 -8.50
N SER A 59 -22.70 5.93 -8.69
CA SER A 59 -23.51 5.97 -9.92
C SER A 59 -24.19 7.32 -10.12
N GLU A 60 -24.71 7.95 -9.06
CA GLU A 60 -25.33 9.28 -9.11
C GLU A 60 -24.37 10.38 -9.59
N ILE A 61 -23.06 10.25 -9.30
CA ILE A 61 -22.04 11.19 -9.78
C ILE A 61 -21.35 10.75 -11.07
N GLY A 62 -21.88 9.71 -11.74
CA GLY A 62 -21.40 9.25 -13.05
C GLY A 62 -20.23 8.25 -13.01
N ILE A 63 -19.90 7.68 -11.85
CA ILE A 63 -18.90 6.60 -11.73
C ILE A 63 -19.64 5.26 -11.80
N PRO A 64 -19.44 4.47 -12.86
CA PRO A 64 -20.17 3.24 -13.07
C PRO A 64 -19.73 2.13 -12.10
N HIS A 65 -20.53 1.09 -11.98
CA HIS A 65 -20.13 -0.11 -11.29
C HIS A 65 -19.17 -0.92 -12.16
N ALA A 66 -17.96 -1.20 -11.66
CA ALA A 66 -16.98 -2.03 -12.35
C ALA A 66 -17.36 -3.51 -12.32
N ASN A 67 -17.01 -4.27 -13.35
CA ASN A 67 -17.27 -5.70 -13.36
C ASN A 67 -16.29 -6.48 -12.48
N ASP A 68 -15.02 -6.13 -12.55
CA ASP A 68 -13.98 -6.76 -11.73
C ASP A 68 -12.69 -5.93 -11.80
N PHE A 69 -12.14 -5.55 -10.65
CA PHE A 69 -10.84 -4.87 -10.60
C PHE A 69 -9.66 -5.80 -10.88
N ASN A 70 -9.80 -7.10 -10.59
CA ASN A 70 -8.70 -8.07 -10.78
C ASN A 70 -8.45 -8.40 -12.25
N SER A 71 -9.40 -8.11 -13.14
CA SER A 71 -9.23 -8.22 -14.59
C SER A 71 -8.40 -7.10 -15.20
N GLY A 72 -8.07 -6.06 -14.40
CA GLY A 72 -7.37 -4.84 -14.86
C GLY A 72 -8.31 -3.73 -15.32
N GLU A 73 -9.63 -3.89 -15.18
CA GLU A 73 -10.62 -2.87 -15.44
C GLU A 73 -10.80 -1.98 -14.21
N LEU A 74 -9.96 -0.95 -14.08
CA LEU A 74 -9.84 -0.17 -12.86
C LEU A 74 -10.83 1.01 -12.76
N ASN A 75 -11.52 1.39 -13.86
CA ASN A 75 -12.43 2.54 -13.84
C ASN A 75 -13.83 2.12 -13.36
N GLY A 76 -14.24 2.63 -12.21
CA GLY A 76 -15.56 2.34 -11.65
C GLY A 76 -15.55 2.13 -10.14
N SER A 77 -16.63 1.57 -9.61
CA SER A 77 -16.81 1.27 -8.19
C SER A 77 -17.04 -0.23 -7.97
N GLN A 78 -16.35 -0.83 -7.02
CA GLN A 78 -16.51 -2.24 -6.66
C GLN A 78 -15.97 -2.51 -5.25
N PHE A 79 -16.38 -3.62 -4.65
CA PHE A 79 -15.69 -4.20 -3.51
C PHE A 79 -14.37 -4.83 -3.97
N CYS A 80 -13.30 -4.67 -3.19
CA CYS A 80 -11.99 -5.24 -3.51
C CYS A 80 -11.80 -6.61 -2.86
N THR A 81 -11.01 -7.45 -3.49
CA THR A 81 -10.48 -8.65 -2.85
C THR A 81 -9.47 -8.28 -1.76
N MET A 82 -9.38 -9.14 -0.76
CA MET A 82 -8.44 -9.04 0.37
C MET A 82 -7.52 -10.25 0.40
N THR A 83 -6.30 -10.06 0.89
CA THR A 83 -5.42 -11.16 1.28
C THR A 83 -5.89 -11.76 2.60
N MET A 84 -6.79 -12.72 2.51
CA MET A 84 -7.54 -13.27 3.63
C MET A 84 -7.89 -14.73 3.38
N ASP A 85 -7.81 -15.55 4.43
CA ASP A 85 -8.45 -16.85 4.44
C ASP A 85 -9.96 -16.68 4.61
N PRO A 86 -10.79 -17.04 3.62
CA PRO A 86 -12.24 -16.84 3.68
C PRO A 86 -12.94 -17.65 4.77
N THR A 87 -12.32 -18.73 5.26
CA THR A 87 -12.91 -19.58 6.31
C THR A 87 -12.78 -19.00 7.71
N THR A 88 -11.71 -18.25 7.95
CA THR A 88 -11.38 -17.67 9.26
C THR A 88 -11.45 -16.15 9.28
N ALA A 89 -11.56 -15.50 8.13
CA ALA A 89 -11.41 -14.06 7.92
C ALA A 89 -10.06 -13.50 8.43
N ILE A 90 -9.07 -14.37 8.70
CA ILE A 90 -7.74 -13.97 9.15
C ILE A 90 -6.91 -13.55 7.93
N ARG A 91 -6.11 -12.49 8.10
CA ARG A 91 -5.17 -12.02 7.08
C ARG A 91 -4.23 -13.14 6.64
N CYS A 92 -4.17 -13.39 5.34
CA CYS A 92 -3.13 -14.21 4.73
C CYS A 92 -1.93 -13.30 4.43
N SER A 93 -0.80 -13.55 5.07
CA SER A 93 0.44 -12.79 4.92
C SER A 93 1.53 -13.62 4.24
N SER A 94 2.66 -13.00 3.91
CA SER A 94 3.83 -13.73 3.43
C SER A 94 4.33 -14.78 4.44
N GLN A 95 4.13 -14.56 5.76
CA GLN A 95 4.41 -15.57 6.75
C GLN A 95 3.51 -16.79 6.56
N THR A 96 2.20 -16.61 6.64
CA THR A 96 1.24 -17.74 6.60
C THR A 96 1.22 -18.43 5.23
N ALA A 97 1.44 -17.68 4.14
CA ALA A 97 1.42 -18.22 2.79
C ALA A 97 2.74 -18.93 2.40
N PHE A 98 3.90 -18.36 2.76
CA PHE A 98 5.19 -18.82 2.25
C PHE A 98 6.13 -19.31 3.35
N LEU A 99 6.31 -18.55 4.44
CA LEU A 99 7.28 -18.87 5.48
C LEU A 99 6.92 -20.16 6.21
N ASP A 100 5.68 -20.30 6.66
CA ASP A 100 5.20 -21.45 7.43
C ASP A 100 5.37 -22.76 6.63
N ALA A 101 5.17 -22.71 5.32
CA ALA A 101 5.38 -23.85 4.42
C ALA A 101 6.87 -24.24 4.23
N CYS A 102 7.80 -23.34 4.60
CA CYS A 102 9.24 -23.53 4.43
C CYS A 102 9.98 -23.83 5.72
N GLN A 103 9.43 -23.52 6.88
CA GLN A 103 10.11 -23.60 8.17
C GLN A 103 10.67 -24.99 8.51
N ALA A 104 9.97 -26.05 8.09
CA ALA A 104 10.40 -27.43 8.33
C ALA A 104 11.54 -27.90 7.42
N ARG A 105 11.96 -27.11 6.42
CA ARG A 105 13.02 -27.52 5.48
C ARG A 105 14.40 -27.43 6.15
N PRO A 106 15.22 -28.48 6.11
CA PRO A 106 16.52 -28.48 6.81
C PRO A 106 17.53 -27.48 6.26
N ASN A 107 17.35 -27.05 5.03
CA ASN A 107 18.20 -26.06 4.34
C ASN A 107 17.66 -24.63 4.46
N PHE A 108 16.59 -24.39 5.22
CA PHE A 108 16.00 -23.08 5.44
C PHE A 108 16.13 -22.66 6.90
N LYS A 109 16.66 -21.47 7.16
CA LYS A 109 16.83 -20.93 8.51
C LYS A 109 16.40 -19.48 8.58
N VAL A 110 15.68 -19.13 9.62
CA VAL A 110 15.27 -17.76 9.93
C VAL A 110 16.01 -17.30 11.17
N PHE A 111 16.73 -16.21 11.04
CA PHE A 111 17.34 -15.49 12.16
C PHE A 111 16.40 -14.36 12.56
N ARG A 112 15.76 -14.49 13.72
CA ARG A 112 14.90 -13.45 14.28
C ARG A 112 15.72 -12.52 15.17
N ASP A 113 15.19 -11.32 15.41
CA ASP A 113 15.82 -10.32 16.29
C ASP A 113 17.29 -10.06 15.89
N THR A 114 17.53 -9.99 14.57
CA THR A 114 18.86 -9.92 13.97
C THR A 114 18.87 -8.79 12.93
N LEU A 115 19.62 -7.74 13.21
CA LEU A 115 19.75 -6.59 12.31
C LEU A 115 20.89 -6.84 11.31
N ALA A 116 20.60 -6.70 10.02
CA ALA A 116 21.63 -6.63 8.99
C ALA A 116 22.33 -5.27 9.04
N GLU A 117 23.61 -5.25 9.38
CA GLU A 117 24.39 -4.00 9.50
C GLU A 117 25.01 -3.56 8.19
N LYS A 118 25.52 -4.52 7.40
CA LYS A 118 26.27 -4.22 6.19
C LYS A 118 26.36 -5.43 5.26
N ILE A 119 26.21 -5.22 3.96
CA ILE A 119 26.58 -6.18 2.93
C ILE A 119 28.09 -6.04 2.68
N THR A 120 28.78 -7.16 2.56
CA THR A 120 30.24 -7.18 2.33
C THR A 120 30.54 -7.62 0.90
N PHE A 121 31.63 -7.10 0.36
CA PHE A 121 32.08 -7.35 -1.01
C PHE A 121 33.55 -7.80 -1.02
N ASP A 122 33.92 -8.59 -2.03
CA ASP A 122 35.31 -8.87 -2.36
C ASP A 122 35.91 -7.78 -3.27
N ASN A 123 37.17 -7.98 -3.66
CA ASN A 123 37.89 -7.03 -4.51
C ASN A 123 37.31 -6.94 -5.94
N GLU A 124 36.52 -7.92 -6.37
CA GLU A 124 35.81 -7.94 -7.65
C GLU A 124 34.40 -7.36 -7.56
N LYS A 125 34.08 -6.74 -6.42
CA LYS A 125 32.75 -6.16 -6.10
C LYS A 125 31.63 -7.21 -6.10
N ARG A 126 31.92 -8.46 -5.78
CA ARG A 126 30.94 -9.51 -5.58
C ARG A 126 30.46 -9.50 -4.14
N ALA A 127 29.16 -9.55 -3.90
CA ALA A 127 28.59 -9.69 -2.58
C ALA A 127 28.98 -11.06 -1.98
N THR A 128 29.61 -11.03 -0.80
CA THR A 128 30.15 -12.22 -0.12
C THR A 128 29.29 -12.64 1.08
N GLY A 129 28.46 -11.75 1.59
CA GLY A 129 27.57 -12.02 2.72
C GLY A 129 27.09 -10.77 3.43
N VAL A 130 26.59 -10.96 4.64
CA VAL A 130 26.00 -9.90 5.46
C VAL A 130 26.60 -9.95 6.86
N LYS A 131 27.06 -8.80 7.34
CA LYS A 131 27.42 -8.58 8.74
C LYS A 131 26.16 -8.25 9.53
N ILE A 132 25.97 -8.83 10.68
CA ILE A 132 24.82 -8.64 11.57
C ILE A 132 25.25 -8.01 12.91
N ASP A 133 24.30 -7.47 13.65
CA ASP A 133 24.48 -6.71 14.90
C ASP A 133 25.22 -7.46 16.00
N SER A 134 25.14 -8.80 16.03
CA SER A 134 25.93 -9.63 16.95
C SER A 134 27.43 -9.71 16.60
N GLY A 135 27.86 -9.04 15.52
CA GLY A 135 29.20 -9.11 14.98
C GLY A 135 29.50 -10.34 14.13
N LEU A 136 28.53 -11.26 13.99
CA LEU A 136 28.66 -12.42 13.14
C LEU A 136 28.59 -12.06 11.66
N PHE A 137 29.19 -12.89 10.82
CA PHE A 137 29.17 -12.80 9.38
C PHE A 137 28.42 -13.98 8.78
N LEU A 138 27.33 -13.69 8.08
CA LEU A 138 26.55 -14.68 7.35
C LEU A 138 27.04 -14.74 5.90
N ARG A 139 27.81 -15.76 5.57
CA ARG A 139 28.40 -15.92 4.23
C ARG A 139 27.34 -16.31 3.19
N ALA A 140 27.32 -15.61 2.06
CA ALA A 140 26.54 -15.97 0.89
C ALA A 140 27.41 -16.79 -0.11
N ARG A 141 26.93 -17.98 -0.46
CA ARG A 141 27.61 -18.85 -1.45
C ARG A 141 27.22 -18.49 -2.89
N LYS A 142 26.00 -18.06 -3.10
CA LYS A 142 25.45 -17.70 -4.42
C LYS A 142 25.29 -16.20 -4.53
N GLU A 143 24.33 -15.65 -3.80
CA GLU A 143 23.99 -14.22 -3.83
C GLU A 143 23.35 -13.78 -2.52
N VAL A 144 23.30 -12.47 -2.30
CA VAL A 144 22.51 -11.78 -1.29
C VAL A 144 21.27 -11.22 -1.96
N ILE A 145 20.09 -11.41 -1.34
CA ILE A 145 18.83 -10.83 -1.80
C ILE A 145 18.35 -9.87 -0.71
N LEU A 146 18.28 -8.60 -1.05
CA LEU A 146 17.84 -7.53 -0.18
C LEU A 146 16.34 -7.29 -0.37
N SER A 147 15.56 -7.41 0.71
CA SER A 147 14.10 -7.22 0.73
C SER A 147 13.67 -6.47 1.99
N ALA A 148 14.38 -5.36 2.29
CA ALA A 148 14.16 -4.59 3.50
C ALA A 148 13.14 -3.43 3.32
N GLY A 149 12.51 -3.34 2.14
CA GLY A 149 11.48 -2.37 1.80
C GLY A 149 12.02 -1.01 1.38
N ALA A 150 11.11 -0.10 1.01
CA ALA A 150 11.42 1.17 0.37
C ALA A 150 12.35 2.10 1.18
N PHE A 151 12.45 1.92 2.48
CA PHE A 151 13.26 2.78 3.34
C PHE A 151 14.61 2.16 3.70
N GLN A 152 14.63 0.89 4.10
CA GLN A 152 15.83 0.23 4.58
C GLN A 152 16.66 -0.44 3.49
N SER A 153 16.07 -0.79 2.34
CA SER A 153 16.85 -1.29 1.22
C SER A 153 17.84 -0.25 0.68
N PRO A 154 17.45 1.00 0.35
CA PRO A 154 18.42 2.02 -0.02
C PRO A 154 19.38 2.39 1.13
N GLN A 155 18.92 2.39 2.39
CA GLN A 155 19.77 2.62 3.54
C GLN A 155 20.89 1.58 3.61
N LEU A 156 20.57 0.30 3.54
CA LEU A 156 21.56 -0.77 3.64
C LEU A 156 22.52 -0.79 2.44
N LEU A 157 22.04 -0.44 1.22
CA LEU A 157 22.92 -0.23 0.06
C LEU A 157 23.93 0.88 0.34
N MET A 158 23.48 2.06 0.79
CA MET A 158 24.38 3.21 1.07
C MET A 158 25.40 2.87 2.16
N ILE A 159 24.98 2.31 3.29
CA ILE A 159 25.89 1.90 4.37
C ILE A 159 26.91 0.86 3.88
N SER A 160 26.54 0.08 2.88
CA SER A 160 27.42 -0.95 2.26
C SER A 160 28.32 -0.41 1.15
N GLY A 161 28.25 0.89 0.84
CA GLY A 161 29.10 1.54 -0.15
C GLY A 161 28.49 1.62 -1.56
N ILE A 162 27.18 1.41 -1.70
CA ILE A 162 26.45 1.54 -2.96
C ILE A 162 25.46 2.69 -2.87
N GLY A 163 25.70 3.77 -3.57
CA GLY A 163 24.87 4.97 -3.51
C GLY A 163 25.56 6.19 -4.11
N PRO A 164 24.99 7.40 -3.95
CA PRO A 164 25.63 8.63 -4.43
C PRO A 164 27.00 8.82 -3.76
N ALA A 165 28.06 8.87 -4.54
CA ALA A 165 29.44 8.95 -4.04
C ALA A 165 29.65 10.10 -3.05
N ALA A 166 29.12 11.30 -3.37
CA ALA A 166 29.23 12.45 -2.48
C ALA A 166 28.57 12.23 -1.11
N THR A 167 27.46 11.51 -1.06
CA THR A 167 26.79 11.14 0.20
C THR A 167 27.67 10.15 0.97
N LEU A 168 28.16 9.11 0.31
CA LEU A 168 29.01 8.08 0.95
C LEU A 168 30.28 8.68 1.53
N ASP A 169 30.97 9.54 0.77
CA ASP A 169 32.18 10.23 1.18
C ASP A 169 31.95 11.12 2.41
N SER A 170 30.80 11.80 2.50
CA SER A 170 30.46 12.66 3.63
C SER A 170 30.32 11.89 4.95
N PHE A 171 30.06 10.59 4.89
CA PHE A 171 29.99 9.68 6.06
C PHE A 171 31.22 8.76 6.19
N GLY A 172 32.26 8.98 5.38
CA GLY A 172 33.49 8.17 5.39
C GLY A 172 33.25 6.70 4.95
N ILE A 173 32.24 6.46 4.12
CA ILE A 173 31.90 5.14 3.61
C ILE A 173 32.64 4.92 2.29
N PRO A 174 33.52 3.90 2.19
CA PRO A 174 34.21 3.60 0.93
C PRO A 174 33.23 3.26 -0.20
N VAL A 175 33.38 3.90 -1.35
CA VAL A 175 32.52 3.72 -2.50
C VAL A 175 32.84 2.38 -3.20
N VAL A 176 31.90 1.45 -3.16
CA VAL A 176 31.93 0.19 -3.92
C VAL A 176 31.38 0.42 -5.33
N ALA A 177 30.21 1.08 -5.40
CA ALA A 177 29.62 1.49 -6.68
C ALA A 177 28.91 2.85 -6.52
N ASP A 178 29.27 3.81 -7.36
CA ASP A 178 28.58 5.08 -7.45
C ASP A 178 27.25 4.87 -8.19
N ARG A 179 26.15 4.96 -7.47
CA ARG A 179 24.78 4.82 -7.99
C ARG A 179 23.90 5.94 -7.45
N PRO A 180 23.87 7.10 -8.14
CA PRO A 180 23.11 8.27 -7.71
C PRO A 180 21.63 8.02 -7.43
N GLY A 181 21.01 7.06 -8.14
CA GLY A 181 19.61 6.71 -7.98
C GLY A 181 19.24 6.03 -6.65
N VAL A 182 20.22 5.54 -5.87
CA VAL A 182 19.91 4.89 -4.57
C VAL A 182 19.29 5.89 -3.61
N GLY A 183 18.09 5.58 -3.16
CA GLY A 183 17.29 6.42 -2.28
C GLY A 183 16.58 7.58 -2.97
N GLN A 184 16.71 7.74 -4.28
CA GLN A 184 16.04 8.79 -5.05
C GLN A 184 14.74 8.29 -5.68
N ASN A 185 13.95 9.23 -6.26
CA ASN A 185 12.70 8.94 -6.96
C ASN A 185 11.62 8.24 -6.12
N MET A 186 11.64 8.38 -4.78
CA MET A 186 10.60 7.80 -3.94
C MET A 186 9.22 8.25 -4.40
N SER A 187 8.36 7.29 -4.73
CA SER A 187 6.95 7.50 -5.04
C SER A 187 6.10 6.89 -3.94
N ASP A 188 5.04 7.59 -3.54
CA ASP A 188 4.12 7.11 -2.49
C ASP A 188 2.73 7.69 -2.71
N HIS A 189 1.69 6.94 -2.36
CA HIS A 189 0.32 7.41 -2.38
C HIS A 189 -0.03 8.05 -1.04
N ILE A 190 -0.76 9.15 -1.11
CA ILE A 190 -1.35 9.83 0.04
C ILE A 190 -2.86 9.64 0.05
N MET A 191 -3.47 9.79 1.22
CA MET A 191 -4.92 9.83 1.36
C MET A 191 -5.36 10.92 2.31
N PHE A 192 -6.53 11.49 2.04
CA PHE A 192 -7.17 12.57 2.79
C PHE A 192 -8.66 12.62 2.42
N GLY A 193 -9.49 13.27 3.21
CA GLY A 193 -10.91 13.37 2.81
C GLY A 193 -11.81 13.98 3.86
N PRO A 194 -13.07 14.30 3.48
CA PRO A 194 -14.07 14.82 4.37
C PRO A 194 -14.69 13.74 5.25
N SER A 195 -15.15 14.15 6.43
CA SER A 195 -15.90 13.31 7.39
C SER A 195 -17.25 13.91 7.69
N TYR A 196 -18.26 13.04 7.80
CA TYR A 196 -19.63 13.39 8.12
C TYR A 196 -20.17 12.53 9.27
N ARG A 197 -21.13 13.08 10.02
CA ARG A 197 -21.91 12.31 11.00
C ARG A 197 -22.94 11.46 10.28
N VAL A 198 -23.05 10.19 10.68
CA VAL A 198 -23.97 9.22 10.07
C VAL A 198 -24.90 8.59 11.08
N LYS A 199 -26.04 8.10 10.60
CA LYS A 199 -27.03 7.34 11.41
C LYS A 199 -26.66 5.85 11.51
N VAL A 200 -25.86 5.35 10.57
CA VAL A 200 -25.42 3.96 10.55
C VAL A 200 -24.26 3.75 11.51
N LYS A 201 -24.16 2.56 12.08
CA LYS A 201 -23.11 2.24 13.05
C LYS A 201 -21.74 2.24 12.39
N SER A 202 -20.80 2.93 12.99
CA SER A 202 -19.39 2.95 12.58
C SER A 202 -18.56 1.93 13.34
N LEU A 203 -17.55 1.38 12.70
CA LEU A 203 -16.61 0.43 13.31
C LEU A 203 -15.92 1.04 14.54
N ALA A 204 -15.49 2.29 14.43
CA ALA A 204 -14.78 2.96 15.51
C ALA A 204 -15.67 3.14 16.76
N ASN A 205 -16.97 3.39 16.58
CA ASN A 205 -17.90 3.52 17.68
C ASN A 205 -18.21 2.16 18.32
N GLU A 206 -18.42 1.11 17.52
CA GLU A 206 -18.63 -0.25 17.99
C GLU A 206 -17.42 -0.78 18.77
N LEU A 207 -16.19 -0.60 18.27
CA LEU A 207 -14.97 -0.98 18.99
C LEU A 207 -14.65 -0.09 20.19
N GLY A 208 -15.21 1.11 20.23
CA GLY A 208 -15.10 2.03 21.36
C GLY A 208 -16.05 1.70 22.54
N ASP A 209 -17.00 0.79 22.35
CA ASP A 209 -17.94 0.35 23.38
C ASP A 209 -17.47 -0.98 24.01
N PRO A 210 -16.96 -0.96 25.26
CA PRO A 210 -16.46 -2.19 25.92
C PRO A 210 -17.50 -3.30 26.03
N THR A 211 -18.79 -2.97 26.03
CA THR A 211 -19.87 -3.96 26.14
C THR A 211 -20.07 -4.74 24.84
N GLN A 212 -19.70 -4.17 23.70
CA GLN A 212 -19.82 -4.78 22.39
C GLN A 212 -18.54 -5.50 21.93
N VAL A 213 -17.37 -5.05 22.39
CA VAL A 213 -16.07 -5.57 21.94
C VAL A 213 -15.97 -7.09 22.08
N LEU A 214 -16.39 -7.65 23.22
CA LEU A 214 -16.33 -9.10 23.44
C LEU A 214 -17.22 -9.87 22.46
N ALA A 215 -18.43 -9.37 22.19
CA ALA A 215 -19.33 -9.97 21.22
C ALA A 215 -18.77 -9.88 19.77
N ILE A 216 -18.17 -8.75 19.44
CA ILE A 216 -17.49 -8.54 18.13
C ILE A 216 -16.33 -9.52 17.98
N LEU A 217 -15.45 -9.64 18.97
CA LEU A 217 -14.31 -10.55 18.95
C LEU A 217 -14.77 -12.03 18.87
N ASN A 218 -15.77 -12.41 19.65
CA ASN A 218 -16.31 -13.77 19.60
C ASN A 218 -16.91 -14.08 18.24
N ASN A 219 -17.67 -13.16 17.64
CA ASN A 219 -18.23 -13.36 16.30
C ASN A 219 -17.13 -13.47 15.24
N TYR A 220 -16.07 -12.65 15.34
CA TYR A 220 -14.93 -12.72 14.44
C TYR A 220 -14.17 -14.05 14.57
N PHE A 221 -13.76 -14.43 15.80
CA PHE A 221 -12.93 -15.62 15.99
C PHE A 221 -13.69 -16.95 15.84
N LEU A 222 -14.98 -16.98 16.18
CA LEU A 222 -15.77 -18.23 16.11
C LEU A 222 -16.49 -18.41 14.79
N ASN A 223 -16.90 -17.31 14.15
CA ASN A 223 -17.76 -17.34 12.96
C ASN A 223 -17.13 -16.71 11.72
N ALA A 224 -15.95 -16.10 11.85
CA ALA A 224 -15.30 -15.29 10.79
C ALA A 224 -16.25 -14.19 10.23
N ARG A 225 -17.03 -13.57 11.10
CA ARG A 225 -18.09 -12.61 10.76
C ARG A 225 -18.01 -11.34 11.61
N GLY A 226 -18.80 -10.35 11.22
CA GLY A 226 -18.98 -9.10 11.95
C GLY A 226 -18.00 -8.00 11.52
N PRO A 227 -17.96 -6.90 12.29
CA PRO A 227 -17.26 -5.68 11.89
C PRO A 227 -15.77 -5.83 11.56
N LEU A 228 -15.10 -6.83 12.14
CA LEU A 228 -13.68 -7.09 11.87
C LEU A 228 -13.44 -7.95 10.62
N ALA A 229 -14.46 -8.59 10.07
CA ALA A 229 -14.39 -9.41 8.85
C ALA A 229 -14.84 -8.64 7.60
N THR A 230 -14.72 -7.31 7.61
CA THR A 230 -15.25 -6.42 6.57
C THR A 230 -14.17 -5.66 5.83
N GLN A 231 -14.53 -5.17 4.66
CA GLN A 231 -13.80 -4.16 3.91
C GLN A 231 -14.78 -3.15 3.32
N SER A 232 -14.27 -1.95 3.08
CA SER A 232 -15.02 -0.89 2.42
C SER A 232 -15.04 -1.04 0.91
N MET A 233 -16.02 -0.41 0.26
CA MET A 233 -16.05 -0.24 -1.18
C MET A 233 -14.96 0.73 -1.60
N VAL A 234 -14.32 0.44 -2.73
CA VAL A 234 -13.36 1.31 -3.39
C VAL A 234 -13.94 1.75 -4.74
N SER A 235 -13.63 2.94 -5.15
CA SER A 235 -13.98 3.45 -6.48
C SER A 235 -12.79 4.21 -7.05
N THR A 236 -12.62 4.13 -8.36
CA THR A 236 -11.60 4.87 -9.08
C THR A 236 -12.23 5.71 -10.18
N ASP A 237 -11.67 6.87 -10.43
CA ASP A 237 -12.15 7.82 -11.44
C ASP A 237 -10.98 8.19 -12.36
N ALA A 238 -11.16 7.98 -13.66
CA ALA A 238 -10.21 8.42 -14.67
C ALA A 238 -10.54 9.86 -15.06
N GLY A 239 -9.72 10.78 -14.63
CA GLY A 239 -9.83 12.18 -14.96
C GLY A 239 -9.03 12.54 -16.21
N LYS A 240 -8.93 13.81 -16.47
CA LYS A 240 -8.23 14.39 -17.62
C LYS A 240 -6.78 14.81 -17.35
N TYR A 241 -6.31 14.63 -16.11
CA TYR A 241 -5.02 15.19 -15.67
C TYR A 241 -3.81 14.34 -16.07
N LEU A 242 -3.99 13.05 -16.26
CA LEU A 242 -2.91 12.11 -16.55
C LEU A 242 -2.92 11.62 -18.01
N SER A 243 -3.14 12.54 -18.95
CA SER A 243 -3.20 12.24 -20.40
C SER A 243 -1.95 11.54 -20.97
N THR A 244 -0.84 11.52 -20.23
CA THR A 244 0.40 10.81 -20.59
C THR A 244 0.42 9.34 -20.17
N LEU A 245 -0.56 8.92 -19.38
CA LEU A 245 -0.73 7.54 -18.93
C LEU A 245 -1.82 6.83 -19.76
N PRO A 246 -1.88 5.49 -19.74
CA PRO A 246 -2.95 4.76 -20.41
C PRO A 246 -4.34 5.24 -19.95
N ALA A 247 -5.30 5.31 -20.87
CA ALA A 247 -6.66 5.79 -20.58
C ALA A 247 -7.39 4.94 -19.49
N SER A 248 -6.96 3.71 -19.27
CA SER A 248 -7.45 2.83 -18.20
C SER A 248 -6.79 3.08 -16.83
N TRP A 249 -5.79 3.98 -16.77
CA TRP A 249 -5.13 4.32 -15.51
C TRP A 249 -5.97 5.37 -14.78
N PRO A 250 -6.50 5.10 -13.58
CA PRO A 250 -7.29 6.09 -12.85
C PRO A 250 -6.39 7.21 -12.29
N ASP A 251 -6.93 8.42 -12.20
CA ASP A 251 -6.27 9.55 -11.54
C ASP A 251 -6.45 9.50 -10.02
N LEU A 252 -7.61 9.01 -9.59
CA LEU A 252 -8.06 9.06 -8.20
C LEU A 252 -8.66 7.73 -7.77
N GLU A 253 -8.41 7.38 -6.52
CA GLU A 253 -9.08 6.31 -5.80
C GLU A 253 -9.88 6.92 -4.65
N TYR A 254 -11.11 6.45 -4.45
CA TYR A 254 -11.98 6.80 -3.31
C TYR A 254 -12.14 5.57 -2.44
N ILE A 255 -11.77 5.69 -1.18
CA ILE A 255 -11.85 4.60 -0.20
C ILE A 255 -12.86 4.99 0.87
N ALA A 256 -13.87 4.18 1.06
CA ALA A 256 -14.81 4.36 2.15
C ALA A 256 -14.16 4.00 3.48
N VAL A 257 -14.31 4.87 4.46
CA VAL A 257 -13.82 4.67 5.82
C VAL A 257 -14.99 4.77 6.78
N ASP A 258 -15.28 3.67 7.47
CA ASP A 258 -16.35 3.58 8.44
C ASP A 258 -15.91 4.10 9.82
N ALA A 259 -15.40 5.33 9.81
CA ALA A 259 -14.88 6.06 10.96
C ALA A 259 -14.69 7.55 10.62
N TYR A 260 -14.40 8.34 11.64
CA TYR A 260 -13.88 9.69 11.46
C TYR A 260 -12.47 9.65 10.86
N PHE A 261 -12.26 10.44 9.81
CA PHE A 261 -10.96 10.63 9.15
C PHE A 261 -10.70 12.14 9.04
N GLY A 262 -10.11 12.72 10.07
CA GLY A 262 -9.92 14.17 10.14
C GLY A 262 -8.47 14.58 10.34
N ASP A 263 -8.21 15.47 11.29
CA ASP A 263 -6.87 15.89 11.64
C ASP A 263 -6.07 14.71 12.21
N TYR A 264 -5.11 14.24 11.44
CA TYR A 264 -4.30 13.05 11.72
C TYR A 264 -2.99 13.35 12.42
N SER A 265 -2.98 14.23 13.32
CA SER A 265 -1.95 14.16 14.36
C SER A 265 -1.99 12.80 15.10
N SER A 266 -2.90 11.88 14.71
CA SER A 266 -3.17 10.66 15.45
C SER A 266 -3.90 9.56 14.67
N PRO A 267 -3.64 8.26 14.94
CA PRO A 267 -4.17 7.14 14.15
C PRO A 267 -5.65 6.86 14.38
N LEU A 268 -6.23 6.10 13.46
CA LEU A 268 -7.59 5.63 13.21
C LEU A 268 -8.45 5.13 14.41
N PHE A 269 -8.02 5.26 15.65
CA PHE A 269 -8.73 4.70 16.77
C PHE A 269 -9.35 5.79 17.67
N ARG A 270 -10.56 5.53 18.17
CA ARG A 270 -11.31 6.41 19.08
C ARG A 270 -10.52 6.85 20.33
N ALA A 271 -9.51 6.10 20.73
CA ALA A 271 -8.59 6.47 21.81
C ALA A 271 -7.57 7.55 21.42
N ALA A 272 -7.49 7.88 20.13
CA ALA A 272 -6.49 8.81 19.61
C ALA A 272 -6.85 10.27 19.95
N PRO A 273 -5.86 11.12 20.26
CA PRO A 273 -6.07 12.57 20.32
C PRO A 273 -6.63 13.07 18.98
N GLY A 274 -7.69 13.90 19.02
CA GLY A 274 -8.34 14.44 17.81
C GLY A 274 -9.57 13.64 17.34
N TYR A 275 -9.77 12.38 17.75
CA TYR A 275 -11.02 11.67 17.46
C TYR A 275 -12.19 12.29 18.26
N PRO A 276 -13.37 12.53 17.62
CA PRO A 276 -14.54 13.07 18.35
C PRO A 276 -14.95 12.18 19.51
N LYS A 277 -15.17 12.80 20.69
CA LYS A 277 -15.54 12.08 21.92
C LYS A 277 -17.02 12.24 22.28
N ASP A 278 -17.84 12.58 21.29
CA ASP A 278 -19.26 12.82 21.44
C ASP A 278 -20.12 11.54 21.39
N GLY A 279 -19.51 10.40 21.12
CA GLY A 279 -20.22 9.11 21.05
C GLY A 279 -21.02 8.90 19.76
N LEU A 280 -20.88 9.80 18.79
CA LEU A 280 -21.59 9.74 17.51
C LEU A 280 -20.86 8.86 16.48
N ASP A 281 -21.60 8.40 15.49
CA ASP A 281 -21.08 7.61 14.37
C ASP A 281 -20.63 8.54 13.24
N TYR A 282 -19.48 8.20 12.65
CA TYR A 282 -18.85 8.96 11.57
C TYR A 282 -18.52 8.04 10.39
N ALA A 283 -18.60 8.61 9.21
CA ALA A 283 -18.08 8.00 7.99
C ALA A 283 -17.31 9.02 7.17
N SER A 284 -16.33 8.55 6.43
CA SER A 284 -15.47 9.36 5.60
C SER A 284 -15.30 8.72 4.22
N ILE A 285 -15.10 9.55 3.21
CA ILE A 285 -14.64 9.10 1.90
C ILE A 285 -13.25 9.71 1.71
N VAL A 286 -12.22 8.88 1.79
CA VAL A 286 -10.86 9.34 1.59
C VAL A 286 -10.47 9.19 0.12
N VAL A 287 -9.68 10.13 -0.33
CA VAL A 287 -9.23 10.27 -1.71
C VAL A 287 -7.75 9.99 -1.76
N ALA A 288 -7.32 9.16 -2.69
CA ALA A 288 -5.92 8.87 -2.95
C ALA A 288 -5.58 9.12 -4.43
N PRO A 289 -4.74 10.12 -4.76
CA PRO A 289 -4.16 10.23 -6.10
C PRO A 289 -3.30 9.01 -6.42
N THR A 290 -3.57 8.34 -7.55
CA THR A 290 -3.00 7.02 -7.86
C THR A 290 -1.72 7.06 -8.67
N ALA A 291 -1.37 8.21 -9.23
CA ALA A 291 -0.16 8.37 -10.04
C ALA A 291 0.54 9.70 -9.76
N PRO A 292 1.04 9.90 -8.53
CA PRO A 292 1.68 11.15 -8.13
C PRO A 292 2.91 11.43 -8.99
N ARG A 293 3.11 12.69 -9.34
CA ARG A 293 4.29 13.21 -10.06
C ARG A 293 5.38 13.67 -9.13
N SER A 294 5.03 14.08 -7.92
CA SER A 294 5.97 14.43 -6.85
C SER A 294 6.88 13.25 -6.52
N ARG A 295 8.17 13.53 -6.32
CA ARG A 295 9.17 12.52 -5.98
C ARG A 295 9.93 12.90 -4.73
N GLY A 296 10.00 11.97 -3.81
CA GLY A 296 10.74 12.09 -2.58
C GLY A 296 12.10 11.38 -2.61
N SER A 297 12.72 11.30 -1.44
CA SER A 297 14.02 10.65 -1.27
C SER A 297 14.16 9.99 0.10
N VAL A 298 15.07 9.02 0.14
CA VAL A 298 15.56 8.38 1.37
C VAL A 298 17.06 8.50 1.38
N THR A 299 17.64 8.97 2.49
CA THR A 299 19.10 9.04 2.66
C THR A 299 19.52 8.59 4.04
N ILE A 300 20.79 8.27 4.21
CA ILE A 300 21.34 7.90 5.51
C ILE A 300 21.55 9.13 6.39
N LYS A 301 21.35 8.96 7.69
CA LYS A 301 21.68 9.96 8.72
C LYS A 301 23.08 9.75 9.29
N THR A 302 23.54 8.51 9.32
CA THR A 302 24.86 8.07 9.77
C THR A 302 25.28 6.81 9.00
N ALA A 303 26.51 6.35 9.21
CA ALA A 303 27.01 5.08 8.66
C ALA A 303 26.53 3.83 9.45
N LYS A 304 25.53 3.96 10.35
CA LYS A 304 25.05 2.85 11.20
C LYS A 304 23.64 2.43 10.78
N ALA A 305 23.42 1.12 10.67
CA ALA A 305 22.12 0.55 10.34
C ALA A 305 21.08 0.70 11.46
N THR A 306 21.51 0.95 12.70
CA THR A 306 20.64 1.20 13.86
C THR A 306 19.96 2.56 13.80
N ASP A 307 20.54 3.52 13.08
CA ASP A 307 19.97 4.86 12.98
C ASP A 307 18.96 4.88 11.82
N LEU A 308 17.76 5.34 12.09
CA LEU A 308 16.72 5.44 11.08
C LEU A 308 17.14 6.36 9.92
N PRO A 309 16.82 6.02 8.66
CA PRO A 309 17.11 6.89 7.53
C PRO A 309 16.32 8.20 7.60
N VAL A 310 16.81 9.21 6.89
CA VAL A 310 16.07 10.45 6.65
C VAL A 310 15.15 10.22 5.46
N ILE A 311 13.84 10.35 5.68
CA ILE A 311 12.81 10.17 4.67
C ILE A 311 12.19 11.53 4.36
N ASN A 312 12.28 11.94 3.11
CA ASN A 312 11.58 13.12 2.59
C ASN A 312 10.61 12.70 1.50
N PRO A 313 9.31 12.59 1.78
CA PRO A 313 8.33 12.15 0.78
C PRO A 313 8.04 13.20 -0.29
N SER A 314 8.28 14.48 -0.03
CA SER A 314 8.02 15.60 -0.95
C SER A 314 6.60 15.59 -1.56
N TRP A 315 5.61 15.15 -0.81
CA TRP A 315 4.21 15.07 -1.26
C TRP A 315 3.70 16.44 -1.71
N LEU A 316 2.88 16.47 -2.77
CA LEU A 316 2.22 17.65 -3.31
C LEU A 316 3.19 18.80 -3.69
N THR A 317 4.42 18.47 -4.07
CA THR A 317 5.40 19.45 -4.60
C THR A 317 5.22 19.73 -6.08
N ASP A 318 4.67 18.77 -6.85
CA ASP A 318 4.24 19.01 -8.23
C ASP A 318 2.86 19.69 -8.21
N PRO A 319 2.66 20.81 -8.90
CA PRO A 319 1.37 21.53 -8.93
C PRO A 319 0.20 20.67 -9.42
N ILE A 320 0.43 19.75 -10.35
CA ILE A 320 -0.62 18.86 -10.88
C ILE A 320 -1.13 17.92 -9.79
N ASP A 321 -0.25 17.42 -8.91
CA ASP A 321 -0.67 16.60 -7.78
C ASP A 321 -1.58 17.37 -6.82
N ALA A 322 -1.30 18.66 -6.61
CA ALA A 322 -2.13 19.53 -5.79
C ALA A 322 -3.50 19.79 -6.44
N GLU A 323 -3.55 20.03 -7.75
CA GLU A 323 -4.81 20.21 -8.50
C GLU A 323 -5.67 18.94 -8.46
N ILE A 324 -5.07 17.76 -8.69
CA ILE A 324 -5.75 16.46 -8.61
C ILE A 324 -6.29 16.23 -7.19
N ALA A 325 -5.50 16.55 -6.17
CA ALA A 325 -5.91 16.40 -4.78
C ALA A 325 -7.12 17.26 -4.43
N VAL A 326 -7.12 18.54 -4.82
CA VAL A 326 -8.25 19.46 -4.60
C VAL A 326 -9.49 19.01 -5.38
N ALA A 327 -9.33 18.60 -6.64
CA ALA A 327 -10.44 18.09 -7.45
C ALA A 327 -11.07 16.84 -6.83
N GLY A 328 -10.23 15.90 -6.38
CA GLY A 328 -10.67 14.68 -5.69
C GLY A 328 -11.41 14.98 -4.40
N TYR A 329 -10.92 15.92 -3.60
CA TYR A 329 -11.59 16.38 -2.38
C TYR A 329 -13.00 16.91 -2.65
N LYS A 330 -13.13 17.80 -3.63
CA LYS A 330 -14.43 18.34 -4.06
C LYS A 330 -15.37 17.22 -4.54
N ARG A 331 -14.85 16.24 -5.25
CA ARG A 331 -15.62 15.09 -5.72
C ARG A 331 -16.10 14.22 -4.55
N ALA A 332 -15.28 14.02 -3.50
CA ALA A 332 -15.71 13.33 -2.28
C ALA A 332 -16.85 14.07 -1.56
N ARG A 333 -16.81 15.42 -1.54
CA ARG A 333 -17.94 16.23 -1.05
C ARG A 333 -19.22 16.00 -1.86
N GLN A 334 -19.11 15.92 -3.21
CA GLN A 334 -20.27 15.63 -4.07
C GLN A 334 -20.93 14.28 -3.73
N LEU A 335 -20.15 13.27 -3.39
CA LEU A 335 -20.69 11.97 -2.98
C LEU A 335 -21.61 12.10 -1.77
N PHE A 336 -21.23 12.86 -0.75
CA PHE A 336 -22.08 13.09 0.42
C PHE A 336 -23.33 13.94 0.11
N GLN A 337 -23.41 14.56 -1.06
CA GLN A 337 -24.61 15.30 -1.53
C GLN A 337 -25.56 14.43 -2.36
N THR A 338 -25.21 13.19 -2.68
CA THR A 338 -26.07 12.24 -3.40
C THR A 338 -27.29 11.85 -2.58
N ALA A 339 -28.38 11.45 -3.23
CA ALA A 339 -29.58 10.98 -2.52
C ALA A 339 -29.26 9.77 -1.65
N ALA A 340 -28.45 8.83 -2.16
CA ALA A 340 -28.05 7.60 -1.47
C ALA A 340 -27.32 7.88 -0.15
N LEU A 341 -26.41 8.85 -0.08
CA LEU A 341 -25.69 9.15 1.17
C LEU A 341 -26.46 10.11 2.08
N ARG A 342 -27.20 11.05 1.53
CA ARG A 342 -28.05 11.96 2.35
C ARG A 342 -29.02 11.21 3.25
N GLU A 343 -29.54 10.08 2.82
CA GLU A 343 -30.45 9.24 3.60
C GLU A 343 -29.84 8.82 4.94
N ILE A 344 -28.56 8.51 4.96
CA ILE A 344 -27.85 8.02 6.14
C ILE A 344 -27.09 9.11 6.90
N LEU A 345 -27.06 10.35 6.45
CA LEU A 345 -26.45 11.43 7.22
C LEU A 345 -27.30 11.75 8.46
N ALA A 346 -26.64 11.83 9.60
CA ALA A 346 -27.24 12.35 10.84
C ALA A 346 -27.28 13.89 10.82
N ASP A 347 -26.29 14.51 10.14
CA ASP A 347 -26.18 15.93 9.95
C ASP A 347 -25.72 16.16 8.49
N PRO A 348 -26.43 16.95 7.66
CA PRO A 348 -26.04 17.25 6.30
C PRO A 348 -24.79 18.15 6.22
N VAL A 349 -24.37 18.76 7.32
CA VAL A 349 -23.21 19.63 7.40
C VAL A 349 -21.94 18.79 7.55
N GLU A 350 -20.93 19.10 6.74
CA GLU A 350 -19.62 18.47 6.84
C GLU A 350 -19.01 18.72 8.22
N TYR A 351 -18.63 17.63 8.91
CA TYR A 351 -18.03 17.73 10.23
C TYR A 351 -16.56 18.14 10.16
N PHE A 352 -15.78 17.51 9.26
CA PHE A 352 -14.39 17.85 9.03
C PHE A 352 -14.14 18.03 7.52
N PRO A 353 -13.45 19.07 7.11
CA PRO A 353 -12.90 20.20 7.89
C PRO A 353 -13.94 21.23 8.29
N GLY A 354 -15.17 21.08 7.85
CA GLY A 354 -16.28 21.97 8.13
C GLY A 354 -16.64 22.90 6.96
N PRO A 355 -17.83 23.50 7.02
CA PRO A 355 -18.43 24.19 5.87
C PRO A 355 -17.75 25.53 5.51
N THR A 356 -16.88 26.05 6.35
CA THR A 356 -16.15 27.31 6.10
C THR A 356 -14.94 27.16 5.15
N ILE A 357 -14.55 25.92 4.83
CA ILE A 357 -13.46 25.62 3.92
C ILE A 357 -14.03 25.45 2.51
N GLU A 358 -13.96 26.51 1.69
CA GLU A 358 -14.64 26.59 0.39
C GLU A 358 -13.68 26.75 -0.78
N THR A 359 -12.61 27.58 -0.63
CA THR A 359 -11.71 27.86 -1.76
C THR A 359 -10.69 26.73 -1.98
N ASP A 360 -10.12 26.68 -3.18
CA ASP A 360 -9.12 25.68 -3.54
C ASP A 360 -7.87 25.78 -2.66
N GLU A 361 -7.47 26.98 -2.31
CA GLU A 361 -6.34 27.21 -1.42
C GLU A 361 -6.63 26.72 0.01
N GLN A 362 -7.85 26.97 0.52
CA GLN A 362 -8.25 26.48 1.84
C GLN A 362 -8.32 24.96 1.86
N ILE A 363 -8.89 24.33 0.82
CA ILE A 363 -8.95 22.88 0.68
C ILE A 363 -7.54 22.29 0.63
N LEU A 364 -6.64 22.86 -0.17
CA LEU A 364 -5.27 22.41 -0.30
C LEU A 364 -4.50 22.54 1.05
N ASP A 365 -4.74 23.61 1.79
CA ASP A 365 -4.13 23.81 3.13
C ASP A 365 -4.61 22.73 4.12
N VAL A 366 -5.91 22.42 4.11
CA VAL A 366 -6.45 21.29 4.91
C VAL A 366 -5.82 19.96 4.48
N ILE A 367 -5.75 19.68 3.18
CA ILE A 367 -5.12 18.46 2.67
C ILE A 367 -3.68 18.35 3.19
N ARG A 368 -2.87 19.40 3.04
CA ARG A 368 -1.46 19.41 3.49
C ARG A 368 -1.29 19.17 4.99
N LYS A 369 -2.27 19.59 5.80
CA LYS A 369 -2.25 19.41 7.26
C LYS A 369 -2.79 18.06 7.73
N SER A 370 -3.65 17.42 6.93
CA SER A 370 -4.38 16.20 7.34
C SER A 370 -4.06 14.96 6.51
N LEU A 371 -3.28 15.07 5.43
CA LEU A 371 -2.91 13.91 4.62
C LEU A 371 -2.09 12.90 5.42
N VAL A 372 -2.29 11.63 5.09
CA VAL A 372 -1.46 10.52 5.59
C VAL A 372 -1.05 9.63 4.42
N PRO A 373 0.05 8.84 4.56
CA PRO A 373 0.42 7.87 3.54
C PRO A 373 -0.60 6.72 3.45
N VAL A 374 -0.72 6.13 2.26
CA VAL A 374 -1.39 4.83 2.07
C VAL A 374 -0.40 3.68 2.32
N PHE A 375 0.81 3.99 2.77
CA PHE A 375 1.91 3.04 3.02
C PHE A 375 2.40 2.32 1.75
N HIS A 376 2.45 3.04 0.63
CA HIS A 376 2.83 2.52 -0.68
C HIS A 376 4.21 3.01 -1.14
N ALA A 377 5.07 3.48 -0.22
CA ALA A 377 6.41 3.95 -0.55
C ALA A 377 7.18 2.94 -1.41
N SER A 378 7.78 3.42 -2.49
CA SER A 378 8.38 2.58 -3.53
C SER A 378 9.44 3.32 -4.34
N THR A 379 10.05 2.62 -5.29
CA THR A 379 10.95 3.14 -6.34
C THR A 379 12.29 3.73 -5.87
N THR A 380 12.65 3.61 -4.59
CA THR A 380 13.90 4.12 -4.00
C THR A 380 15.17 3.35 -4.39
N CYS A 381 15.02 2.21 -5.08
CA CYS A 381 16.08 1.44 -5.73
C CYS A 381 15.60 1.08 -7.16
N ARG A 382 15.13 2.07 -7.89
CA ARG A 382 14.37 1.94 -9.14
C ARG A 382 15.02 1.01 -10.16
N MET A 383 14.20 0.12 -10.74
CA MET A 383 14.58 -0.72 -11.87
C MET A 383 14.70 0.11 -13.16
N GLY A 384 15.73 -0.15 -13.93
CA GLY A 384 15.94 0.51 -15.21
C GLY A 384 17.07 -0.10 -16.02
N LYS A 385 17.50 0.60 -17.07
CA LYS A 385 18.63 0.20 -17.90
C LYS A 385 19.96 0.49 -17.19
N ALA A 386 21.01 -0.24 -17.54
CA ALA A 386 22.33 -0.08 -16.92
C ALA A 386 22.98 1.28 -17.19
N ASP A 387 22.66 1.90 -18.31
CA ASP A 387 23.12 3.24 -18.72
C ASP A 387 22.30 4.39 -18.13
N ASP A 388 21.17 4.10 -17.47
CA ASP A 388 20.40 5.08 -16.74
C ASP A 388 21.04 5.34 -15.36
N PRO A 389 21.52 6.55 -15.07
CA PRO A 389 22.16 6.86 -13.79
C PRO A 389 21.23 6.75 -12.60
N ASP A 390 19.92 6.92 -12.81
CA ASP A 390 18.89 6.81 -11.77
C ASP A 390 18.44 5.37 -11.52
N ALA A 391 18.82 4.41 -12.41
CA ALA A 391 18.52 3.02 -12.17
C ALA A 391 19.47 2.42 -11.14
N VAL A 392 18.93 1.66 -10.20
CA VAL A 392 19.68 0.96 -9.15
C VAL A 392 19.77 -0.53 -9.46
N VAL A 393 18.72 -1.10 -10.02
CA VAL A 393 18.66 -2.52 -10.39
C VAL A 393 18.25 -2.70 -11.86
N ASP A 394 18.66 -3.80 -12.45
CA ASP A 394 18.25 -4.20 -13.81
C ASP A 394 16.89 -4.94 -13.80
N ALA A 395 16.41 -5.37 -14.96
CA ALA A 395 15.14 -6.09 -15.13
C ALA A 395 15.08 -7.46 -14.43
N LYS A 396 16.20 -7.97 -13.94
CA LYS A 396 16.32 -9.17 -13.10
C LYS A 396 16.55 -8.83 -11.64
N ALA A 397 16.29 -7.57 -11.24
CA ALA A 397 16.51 -7.03 -9.92
C ALA A 397 17.96 -7.08 -9.40
N ARG A 398 18.94 -7.28 -10.28
CA ARG A 398 20.37 -7.29 -9.92
C ARG A 398 20.87 -5.86 -9.76
N VAL A 399 21.61 -5.61 -8.70
CA VAL A 399 22.18 -4.28 -8.42
C VAL A 399 23.26 -3.96 -9.44
N ILE A 400 23.13 -2.82 -10.13
CA ILE A 400 24.02 -2.38 -11.19
C ILE A 400 25.36 -1.92 -10.59
N GLY A 401 26.47 -2.37 -11.18
CA GLY A 401 27.82 -2.01 -10.75
C GLY A 401 28.47 -2.98 -9.75
N VAL A 402 27.74 -4.01 -9.31
CA VAL A 402 28.23 -5.10 -8.45
C VAL A 402 27.69 -6.45 -8.95
N SER A 403 28.16 -7.55 -8.37
CA SER A 403 27.64 -8.88 -8.67
C SER A 403 27.20 -9.63 -7.40
N GLY A 404 26.32 -10.63 -7.56
CA GLY A 404 25.84 -11.45 -6.45
C GLY A 404 24.92 -10.71 -5.46
N LEU A 405 24.27 -9.63 -5.90
CA LEU A 405 23.32 -8.84 -5.09
C LEU A 405 22.07 -8.49 -5.90
N ARG A 406 20.89 -8.71 -5.31
CA ARG A 406 19.60 -8.28 -5.84
C ARG A 406 18.82 -7.47 -4.80
N VAL A 407 17.90 -6.62 -5.29
CA VAL A 407 16.89 -5.95 -4.46
C VAL A 407 15.50 -6.38 -4.94
N VAL A 408 14.74 -7.04 -4.07
CA VAL A 408 13.44 -7.63 -4.41
C VAL A 408 12.39 -7.19 -3.40
N ASP A 409 11.90 -5.98 -3.55
CA ASP A 409 10.81 -5.37 -2.79
C ASP A 409 10.26 -4.16 -3.56
N THR A 410 9.39 -3.36 -2.94
CA THR A 410 8.78 -2.18 -3.58
C THR A 410 9.81 -1.11 -3.96
N SER A 411 10.99 -1.06 -3.31
CA SER A 411 12.04 -0.11 -3.69
C SER A 411 12.51 -0.32 -5.13
N SER A 412 12.48 -1.57 -5.61
CA SER A 412 12.94 -1.93 -6.95
C SER A 412 11.91 -1.72 -8.06
N PHE A 413 10.69 -1.27 -7.75
CA PHE A 413 9.71 -0.96 -8.79
C PHE A 413 10.24 0.08 -9.76
N ALA A 414 10.00 -0.13 -11.07
CA ALA A 414 10.27 0.88 -12.09
C ALA A 414 9.30 2.06 -12.00
N LEU A 415 8.07 1.78 -11.57
CA LEU A 415 6.96 2.71 -11.44
C LEU A 415 6.02 2.18 -10.37
N LEU A 416 5.50 3.05 -9.50
CA LEU A 416 4.43 2.70 -8.57
C LEU A 416 3.14 2.46 -9.36
N PRO A 417 2.55 1.24 -9.33
CA PRO A 417 1.29 0.97 -10.03
C PRO A 417 0.13 1.73 -9.39
N PRO A 418 -0.95 2.02 -10.14
CA PRO A 418 -2.13 2.66 -9.58
C PRO A 418 -2.83 1.74 -8.57
N GLY A 419 -3.32 2.31 -7.48
CA GLY A 419 -3.95 1.57 -6.39
C GLY A 419 -2.95 0.86 -5.49
N HIS A 420 -3.34 -0.29 -4.93
CA HIS A 420 -2.57 -0.98 -3.89
C HIS A 420 -1.49 -1.91 -4.47
N PRO A 421 -0.19 -1.71 -4.18
CA PRO A 421 0.91 -2.40 -4.85
C PRO A 421 1.19 -3.83 -4.35
N GLN A 422 0.42 -4.34 -3.37
CA GLN A 422 0.69 -5.64 -2.73
C GLN A 422 0.74 -6.81 -3.74
N SER A 423 -0.22 -6.89 -4.67
CA SER A 423 -0.21 -7.93 -5.70
C SER A 423 1.00 -7.84 -6.62
N THR A 424 1.43 -6.61 -6.93
CA THR A 424 2.60 -6.35 -7.78
C THR A 424 3.90 -6.80 -7.12
N VAL A 425 4.07 -6.59 -5.80
CA VAL A 425 5.29 -7.04 -5.12
C VAL A 425 5.35 -8.56 -5.02
N TYR A 426 4.22 -9.24 -4.80
CA TYR A 426 4.19 -10.71 -4.86
C TYR A 426 4.53 -11.24 -6.25
N ALA A 427 3.93 -10.66 -7.30
CA ALA A 427 4.22 -11.04 -8.68
C ALA A 427 5.69 -10.79 -9.06
N LEU A 428 6.28 -9.70 -8.60
CA LEU A 428 7.71 -9.42 -8.79
C LEU A 428 8.58 -10.48 -8.10
N ALA A 429 8.26 -10.81 -6.85
CA ALA A 429 9.01 -11.82 -6.09
C ALA A 429 8.95 -13.20 -6.77
N GLU A 430 7.78 -13.61 -7.28
CA GLU A 430 7.60 -14.85 -8.02
C GLU A 430 8.42 -14.85 -9.33
N LYS A 431 8.40 -13.75 -10.06
CA LYS A 431 9.19 -13.58 -11.30
C LYS A 431 10.67 -13.69 -11.02
N ILE A 432 11.19 -12.99 -10.02
CA ILE A 432 12.61 -13.02 -9.70
C ILE A 432 13.04 -14.38 -9.13
N ALA A 433 12.17 -15.04 -8.35
CA ALA A 433 12.42 -16.41 -7.89
C ALA A 433 12.56 -17.40 -9.05
N ASP A 434 11.77 -17.25 -10.11
CA ASP A 434 11.88 -18.08 -11.31
C ASP A 434 13.16 -17.76 -12.10
N ASP A 435 13.55 -16.50 -12.21
CA ASP A 435 14.82 -16.11 -12.84
C ASP A 435 16.01 -16.74 -12.09
N ILE A 436 16.03 -16.69 -10.76
CA ILE A 436 17.08 -17.32 -9.94
C ILE A 436 17.12 -18.84 -10.14
N LYS A 437 15.97 -19.52 -10.23
CA LYS A 437 15.89 -20.96 -10.48
C LYS A 437 16.43 -21.34 -11.86
N ARG A 438 16.26 -20.50 -12.86
CA ARG A 438 16.83 -20.72 -14.21
C ARG A 438 18.32 -20.40 -14.31
N GLY A 439 18.90 -19.80 -13.28
CA GLY A 439 20.30 -19.36 -13.29
C GLY A 439 20.51 -18.03 -13.99
N ASP A 440 19.48 -17.26 -14.15
CA ASP A 440 19.46 -15.96 -14.83
C ASP A 440 19.98 -14.81 -13.95
#